data_1d9ffe3c830e7b5c81be07eb01dc06da
#
_entry.id   1d9ffe3c830e7b5c81be07eb01dc06da
#
_cell.length_a   1.000
_cell.length_b   1.000
_cell.length_c   1.000
_cell.angle_alpha   90.00
_cell.angle_beta   90.00
_cell.angle_gamma   90.00
#
_symmetry.space_group_name_H-M   'P 1'
#
loop_
_entity.id
_entity.type
_entity.pdbx_description
1 polymer ?
#
loop_
_entity_poly.entity_id
_entity_poly.type
_entity_poly.pdbx_seq_one_letter_code
_entity_poly.pdbx_strand_id
1 'polypeptide(L)'
;SEGLPLRVFVMFPSCVPATGFETSGAELTHLDMEVFKDNERVLGLAEVMNYPGVLFADPEVLAKIDVFRDKVKDGHAPGLSGKELCAYLIAGIGSDHECTTLEEAQEKLRKGMRIMIREGSAAKNMETLLPLLQDNDSRNCFFVTDDLDPHDILEKGHINSLVKKAIRLGVHPVKAIQMATINTASYFRLSGLGAILPGYHADFIVMDRLEDLSIVEVYARGQKIAERGSLLNSAPASSEKKTLGAINVLWNRVGSLEVKASSEHAHIIGVVPDQIVTKKIVDRVRVVDGCLKSDVASDTLKIAVIERHRGTGNYAIALIQGFGLKKGALASSVAHDSHNIVVVGVEEEDMLLAAHEVARQGGGMAAAAEGEILAALPLPIAGLMSDRPIHEVRTRLDELVAAAKNLGCALEHPFATLSFMALTPIPEIKITDRGLFDSVNFRFLSLFV
;
A
#
# COMPACT_ATOMS: atom_id res chain seq x y z
N SER A 1 -14.50 -14.55 5.41
CA SER A 1 -15.42 -13.57 6.05
C SER A 1 -16.68 -14.20 6.65
N GLU A 2 -17.01 -15.45 6.32
CA GLU A 2 -18.11 -16.19 6.99
C GLU A 2 -17.75 -16.47 8.44
N GLY A 3 -18.74 -16.33 9.34
CA GLY A 3 -18.52 -16.53 10.77
C GLY A 3 -17.83 -15.40 11.52
N LEU A 4 -17.37 -14.35 10.83
CA LEU A 4 -16.82 -13.18 11.51
C LEU A 4 -17.94 -12.34 12.16
N PRO A 5 -17.67 -11.75 13.32
CA PRO A 5 -18.65 -10.92 14.02
C PRO A 5 -18.92 -9.58 13.33
N LEU A 6 -18.18 -9.25 12.26
CA LEU A 6 -18.35 -8.03 11.48
C LEU A 6 -18.63 -8.34 10.01
N ARG A 7 -19.16 -7.35 9.28
CA ARG A 7 -19.42 -7.44 7.83
C ARG A 7 -18.14 -7.10 7.08
N VAL A 8 -17.73 -7.99 6.19
CA VAL A 8 -16.60 -7.78 5.30
C VAL A 8 -17.12 -7.77 3.86
N PHE A 9 -16.88 -6.68 3.17
CA PHE A 9 -17.11 -6.52 1.74
C PHE A 9 -15.77 -6.41 1.02
N VAL A 10 -15.76 -6.71 -0.27
CA VAL A 10 -14.54 -6.76 -1.08
C VAL A 10 -14.75 -5.92 -2.33
N MET A 11 -13.74 -5.19 -2.74
CA MET A 11 -13.63 -4.64 -4.09
C MET A 11 -12.75 -5.57 -4.92
N PHE A 12 -13.12 -5.83 -6.18
CA PHE A 12 -12.34 -6.71 -7.03
C PHE A 12 -11.09 -5.97 -7.55
N PRO A 13 -9.86 -6.53 -7.45
CA PRO A 13 -8.64 -5.81 -7.84
C PRO A 13 -8.59 -5.54 -9.35
N SER A 14 -8.35 -4.30 -9.73
CA SER A 14 -8.29 -3.86 -11.14
C SER A 14 -6.92 -4.10 -11.77
N CYS A 15 -5.87 -4.06 -10.95
CA CYS A 15 -4.48 -3.96 -11.36
C CYS A 15 -3.66 -5.15 -10.86
N VAL A 16 -3.78 -6.29 -11.53
CA VAL A 16 -2.95 -7.47 -11.31
C VAL A 16 -2.43 -7.94 -12.67
N PRO A 17 -1.20 -7.56 -13.03
CA PRO A 17 -0.29 -6.60 -12.39
C PRO A 17 -0.79 -5.14 -12.47
N ALA A 18 -0.14 -4.23 -11.73
CA ALA A 18 -0.43 -2.80 -11.81
C ALA A 18 -0.11 -2.24 -13.20
N THR A 19 0.99 -2.68 -13.79
CA THR A 19 1.39 -2.36 -15.17
C THR A 19 2.01 -3.57 -15.87
N GLY A 20 2.14 -3.52 -17.20
CA GLY A 20 2.86 -4.52 -18.00
C GLY A 20 4.39 -4.45 -17.89
N PHE A 21 4.95 -3.56 -17.05
CA PHE A 21 6.39 -3.32 -16.93
C PHE A 21 7.08 -4.12 -15.81
N GLU A 22 6.38 -5.08 -15.22
CA GLU A 22 6.85 -5.91 -14.12
C GLU A 22 6.39 -7.36 -14.28
N THR A 23 7.06 -8.30 -13.61
CA THR A 23 6.64 -9.70 -13.57
C THR A 23 5.78 -9.94 -12.34
N SER A 24 4.55 -10.39 -12.54
CA SER A 24 3.59 -10.71 -11.49
C SER A 24 3.33 -12.21 -11.36
N GLY A 25 2.89 -12.62 -10.17
CA GLY A 25 2.48 -14.00 -9.90
C GLY A 25 1.21 -14.41 -10.61
N ALA A 26 0.33 -13.45 -10.90
CA ALA A 26 -0.92 -13.64 -11.62
C ALA A 26 -1.18 -12.51 -12.60
N GLU A 27 -2.08 -12.75 -13.55
CA GLU A 27 -2.67 -11.75 -14.41
C GLU A 27 -4.19 -11.93 -14.34
N LEU A 28 -4.92 -10.87 -13.98
CA LEU A 28 -6.37 -10.87 -13.94
C LEU A 28 -6.91 -10.10 -15.15
N THR A 29 -7.61 -10.80 -16.02
CA THR A 29 -8.31 -10.22 -17.17
C THR A 29 -9.76 -9.88 -16.81
N HIS A 30 -10.43 -9.13 -17.67
CA HIS A 30 -11.87 -8.86 -17.52
C HIS A 30 -12.70 -10.16 -17.49
N LEU A 31 -12.27 -11.23 -18.17
CA LEU A 31 -12.95 -12.53 -18.15
C LEU A 31 -12.89 -13.21 -16.78
N ASP A 32 -11.76 -13.06 -16.08
CA ASP A 32 -11.61 -13.60 -14.72
C ASP A 32 -12.54 -12.87 -13.74
N MET A 33 -12.83 -11.59 -13.98
CA MET A 33 -13.68 -10.75 -13.15
C MET A 33 -15.18 -11.05 -13.33
N GLU A 34 -15.59 -11.44 -14.53
CA GLU A 34 -17.00 -11.74 -14.87
C GLU A 34 -17.64 -12.74 -13.91
N VAL A 35 -16.88 -13.74 -13.45
CA VAL A 35 -17.35 -14.79 -12.54
C VAL A 35 -17.78 -14.22 -11.17
N PHE A 36 -17.22 -13.09 -10.77
CA PHE A 36 -17.41 -12.52 -9.44
C PHE A 36 -18.34 -11.29 -9.41
N LYS A 37 -18.70 -10.73 -10.57
CA LYS A 37 -19.47 -9.47 -10.64
C LYS A 37 -20.82 -9.52 -9.93
N ASP A 38 -21.47 -10.68 -9.90
CA ASP A 38 -22.79 -10.86 -9.29
C ASP A 38 -22.72 -11.29 -7.82
N ASN A 39 -21.52 -11.47 -7.25
CA ASN A 39 -21.37 -11.78 -5.84
C ASN A 39 -21.77 -10.56 -5.00
N GLU A 40 -22.71 -10.76 -4.05
CA GLU A 40 -23.23 -9.69 -3.18
C GLU A 40 -22.19 -9.04 -2.28
N ARG A 41 -21.09 -9.74 -1.98
CA ARG A 41 -19.98 -9.21 -1.17
C ARG A 41 -18.97 -8.44 -1.99
N VAL A 42 -18.98 -8.57 -3.32
CA VAL A 42 -18.15 -7.80 -4.24
C VAL A 42 -18.90 -6.51 -4.59
N LEU A 43 -18.45 -5.40 -4.01
CA LEU A 43 -19.12 -4.11 -4.16
C LEU A 43 -18.79 -3.42 -5.48
N GLY A 44 -17.66 -3.74 -6.09
CA GLY A 44 -17.23 -3.11 -7.33
C GLY A 44 -15.79 -3.41 -7.70
N LEU A 45 -15.22 -2.53 -8.51
CA LEU A 45 -13.84 -2.57 -8.95
C LEU A 45 -12.98 -1.74 -7.99
N ALA A 46 -11.94 -2.34 -7.43
CA ALA A 46 -10.96 -1.66 -6.61
C ALA A 46 -10.16 -0.64 -7.44
N GLU A 47 -9.43 0.19 -6.81
CA GLU A 47 -8.64 1.29 -7.34
C GLU A 47 -8.10 1.06 -8.76
N VAL A 48 -8.50 1.92 -9.69
CA VAL A 48 -8.03 1.87 -11.08
C VAL A 48 -6.74 2.66 -11.18
N MET A 49 -5.62 2.05 -10.76
CA MET A 49 -4.29 2.68 -10.75
C MET A 49 -3.74 2.94 -12.14
N ASN A 50 -4.09 2.10 -13.12
CA ASN A 50 -3.67 2.31 -14.51
C ASN A 50 -4.52 3.41 -15.18
N TYR A 51 -4.49 4.64 -14.59
CA TYR A 51 -5.18 5.77 -15.22
C TYR A 51 -4.66 6.11 -16.62
N PRO A 52 -3.36 5.93 -16.96
CA PRO A 52 -2.93 6.11 -18.35
C PRO A 52 -3.65 5.17 -19.33
N GLY A 53 -3.87 3.90 -18.91
CA GLY A 53 -4.66 2.97 -19.71
C GLY A 53 -6.10 3.45 -19.95
N VAL A 54 -6.71 4.14 -18.98
CA VAL A 54 -8.01 4.80 -19.18
C VAL A 54 -7.90 5.95 -20.17
N LEU A 55 -6.91 6.82 -20.03
CA LEU A 55 -6.70 8.00 -20.87
C LEU A 55 -6.38 7.64 -22.33
N PHE A 56 -5.61 6.58 -22.55
CA PHE A 56 -5.23 6.10 -23.86
C PHE A 56 -6.16 5.03 -24.42
N ALA A 57 -7.29 4.79 -23.73
CA ALA A 57 -8.32 3.85 -24.14
C ALA A 57 -7.80 2.40 -24.35
N ASP A 58 -6.96 1.92 -23.43
CA ASP A 58 -6.51 0.53 -23.40
C ASP A 58 -7.72 -0.41 -23.35
N PRO A 59 -7.86 -1.34 -24.32
CA PRO A 59 -9.06 -2.16 -24.42
C PRO A 59 -9.29 -3.05 -23.18
N GLU A 60 -8.23 -3.60 -22.57
CA GLU A 60 -8.35 -4.47 -21.40
C GLU A 60 -8.74 -3.67 -20.15
N VAL A 61 -8.13 -2.49 -19.96
CA VAL A 61 -8.49 -1.59 -18.84
C VAL A 61 -9.96 -1.17 -18.94
N LEU A 62 -10.42 -0.78 -20.13
CA LEU A 62 -11.81 -0.40 -20.33
C LEU A 62 -12.77 -1.59 -20.19
N ALA A 63 -12.39 -2.78 -20.64
CA ALA A 63 -13.19 -3.99 -20.45
C ALA A 63 -13.36 -4.35 -18.96
N LYS A 64 -12.30 -4.24 -18.14
CA LYS A 64 -12.39 -4.41 -16.69
C LYS A 64 -13.37 -3.44 -16.04
N ILE A 65 -13.30 -2.17 -16.43
CA ILE A 65 -14.23 -1.12 -15.96
C ILE A 65 -15.67 -1.46 -16.37
N ASP A 66 -15.88 -1.97 -17.57
CA ASP A 66 -17.19 -2.30 -18.11
C ASP A 66 -17.84 -3.51 -17.42
N VAL A 67 -17.06 -4.50 -16.96
CA VAL A 67 -17.56 -5.62 -16.13
C VAL A 67 -18.30 -5.10 -14.90
N PHE A 68 -17.83 -4.02 -14.29
CA PHE A 68 -18.42 -3.39 -13.11
C PHE A 68 -19.18 -2.09 -13.40
N ARG A 69 -19.79 -1.96 -14.62
CA ARG A 69 -20.47 -0.72 -15.05
C ARG A 69 -21.52 -0.23 -14.06
N ASP A 70 -22.27 -1.14 -13.45
CA ASP A 70 -23.39 -0.85 -12.54
C ASP A 70 -22.96 -0.82 -11.06
N LYS A 71 -21.69 -1.09 -10.76
CA LYS A 71 -21.14 -1.10 -9.42
C LYS A 71 -20.19 0.09 -9.19
N VAL A 72 -19.72 0.23 -7.96
CA VAL A 72 -18.75 1.25 -7.58
C VAL A 72 -17.40 0.95 -8.24
N LYS A 73 -16.70 1.99 -8.64
CA LYS A 73 -15.32 1.90 -9.15
C LYS A 73 -14.48 2.92 -8.40
N ASP A 74 -13.51 2.42 -7.64
CA ASP A 74 -12.58 3.25 -6.90
C ASP A 74 -11.44 3.72 -7.78
N GLY A 75 -10.94 4.91 -7.49
CA GLY A 75 -9.84 5.52 -8.21
C GLY A 75 -8.55 5.58 -7.41
N HIS A 76 -7.49 5.73 -8.15
CA HIS A 76 -6.12 5.92 -7.70
C HIS A 76 -5.41 6.76 -8.76
N ALA A 77 -5.39 8.07 -8.59
CA ALA A 77 -4.99 8.99 -9.64
C ALA A 77 -4.25 10.21 -9.08
N PRO A 78 -3.04 10.01 -8.46
CA PRO A 78 -2.26 11.09 -7.88
C PRO A 78 -1.87 12.12 -8.93
N GLY A 79 -2.15 13.42 -8.63
CA GLY A 79 -1.82 14.53 -9.50
C GLY A 79 -2.68 14.69 -10.76
N LEU A 80 -3.63 13.78 -11.01
CA LEU A 80 -4.49 13.86 -12.21
C LEU A 80 -5.44 15.05 -12.13
N SER A 81 -5.45 15.90 -13.15
CA SER A 81 -6.19 17.16 -13.20
C SER A 81 -6.75 17.48 -14.59
N GLY A 82 -7.43 18.60 -14.74
CA GLY A 82 -7.84 19.14 -16.02
C GLY A 82 -8.75 18.22 -16.84
N LYS A 83 -8.44 18.09 -18.13
CA LYS A 83 -9.20 17.25 -19.08
C LYS A 83 -8.97 15.77 -18.84
N GLU A 84 -7.79 15.38 -18.41
CA GLU A 84 -7.44 13.99 -18.11
C GLU A 84 -8.26 13.47 -16.94
N LEU A 85 -8.43 14.26 -15.88
CA LEU A 85 -9.34 13.94 -14.78
C LEU A 85 -10.80 13.80 -15.27
N CYS A 86 -11.24 14.63 -16.22
CA CYS A 86 -12.59 14.47 -16.80
C CYS A 86 -12.73 13.14 -17.57
N ALA A 87 -11.72 12.71 -18.32
CA ALA A 87 -11.74 11.43 -19.02
C ALA A 87 -11.82 10.25 -18.06
N TYR A 88 -11.05 10.31 -16.96
CA TYR A 88 -11.07 9.31 -15.90
C TYR A 88 -12.45 9.19 -15.21
N LEU A 89 -13.09 10.34 -14.92
CA LEU A 89 -14.45 10.39 -14.37
C LEU A 89 -15.51 9.85 -15.36
N ILE A 90 -15.39 10.16 -16.67
CA ILE A 90 -16.30 9.67 -17.70
C ILE A 90 -16.26 8.14 -17.80
N ALA A 91 -15.13 7.50 -17.52
CA ALA A 91 -15.04 6.05 -17.42
C ALA A 91 -15.82 5.48 -16.22
N GLY A 92 -16.39 6.34 -15.36
CA GLY A 92 -17.25 5.97 -14.24
C GLY A 92 -16.53 5.73 -12.93
N ILE A 93 -15.24 6.14 -12.82
CA ILE A 93 -14.47 6.05 -11.60
C ILE A 93 -14.87 7.19 -10.68
N GLY A 94 -15.30 6.86 -9.44
CA GLY A 94 -16.05 7.78 -8.59
C GLY A 94 -15.33 8.33 -7.37
N SER A 95 -14.09 7.87 -7.07
CA SER A 95 -13.35 8.28 -5.88
C SER A 95 -11.85 8.42 -6.15
N ASP A 96 -11.14 9.03 -5.20
CA ASP A 96 -9.68 9.01 -5.15
C ASP A 96 -9.19 9.12 -3.71
N HIS A 97 -8.14 8.36 -3.36
CA HIS A 97 -7.49 8.35 -2.05
C HIS A 97 -6.03 8.86 -2.09
N GLU A 98 -5.54 9.24 -3.27
CA GLU A 98 -4.15 9.62 -3.50
C GLU A 98 -3.91 11.14 -3.53
N CYS A 99 -4.91 11.95 -3.19
CA CYS A 99 -4.72 13.39 -3.10
C CYS A 99 -3.68 13.76 -2.05
N THR A 100 -2.63 14.49 -2.46
CA THR A 100 -1.55 14.96 -1.59
C THR A 100 -1.61 16.45 -1.32
N THR A 101 -2.42 17.22 -2.07
CA THR A 101 -2.61 18.65 -1.89
C THR A 101 -4.08 19.03 -1.79
N LEU A 102 -4.35 20.15 -1.14
CA LEU A 102 -5.71 20.67 -1.00
C LEU A 102 -6.32 21.06 -2.35
N GLU A 103 -5.54 21.68 -3.23
CA GLU A 103 -5.96 22.13 -4.55
C GLU A 103 -6.40 20.97 -5.44
N GLU A 104 -5.63 19.87 -5.43
CA GLU A 104 -5.96 18.64 -6.12
C GLU A 104 -7.31 18.08 -5.64
N ALA A 105 -7.46 17.93 -4.33
CA ALA A 105 -8.68 17.41 -3.73
C ALA A 105 -9.90 18.31 -4.01
N GLN A 106 -9.73 19.64 -3.99
CA GLN A 106 -10.78 20.59 -4.34
C GLN A 106 -11.21 20.47 -5.81
N GLU A 107 -10.26 20.31 -6.74
CA GLU A 107 -10.59 20.14 -8.15
C GLU A 107 -11.38 18.84 -8.38
N LYS A 108 -10.92 17.72 -7.83
CA LYS A 108 -11.58 16.42 -7.92
C LYS A 108 -13.00 16.48 -7.35
N LEU A 109 -13.15 17.07 -6.16
CA LEU A 109 -14.44 17.22 -5.50
C LEU A 109 -15.42 18.09 -6.33
N ARG A 110 -14.95 19.25 -6.88
CA ARG A 110 -15.78 20.12 -7.76
C ARG A 110 -16.23 19.43 -9.02
N LYS A 111 -15.47 18.44 -9.51
CA LYS A 111 -15.84 17.64 -10.69
C LYS A 111 -16.72 16.42 -10.36
N GLY A 112 -17.10 16.25 -9.09
CA GLY A 112 -18.02 15.20 -8.64
C GLY A 112 -17.36 13.93 -8.12
N MET A 113 -16.04 13.88 -8.03
CA MET A 113 -15.31 12.77 -7.43
C MET A 113 -15.44 12.78 -5.90
N ARG A 114 -15.55 11.62 -5.28
CA ARG A 114 -15.49 11.49 -3.82
C ARG A 114 -14.04 11.51 -3.37
N ILE A 115 -13.77 12.15 -2.24
CA ILE A 115 -12.42 12.20 -1.65
C ILE A 115 -12.35 11.27 -0.45
N MET A 116 -11.50 10.28 -0.54
CA MET A 116 -11.12 9.40 0.54
C MET A 116 -9.92 10.01 1.25
N ILE A 117 -10.14 10.56 2.45
CA ILE A 117 -9.06 11.17 3.24
C ILE A 117 -8.28 10.05 3.91
N ARG A 118 -7.06 9.82 3.40
CA ARG A 118 -6.18 8.74 3.84
C ARG A 118 -5.31 9.15 5.02
N GLU A 119 -5.18 8.21 5.98
CA GLU A 119 -4.25 8.29 7.09
C GLU A 119 -3.77 6.87 7.39
N GLY A 120 -2.74 6.43 6.67
CA GLY A 120 -2.08 5.14 6.83
C GLY A 120 -0.79 5.23 7.65
N SER A 121 0.00 4.17 7.64
CA SER A 121 1.31 4.16 8.27
C SER A 121 2.36 4.86 7.41
N ALA A 122 2.35 4.61 6.09
CA ALA A 122 3.32 5.18 5.15
C ALA A 122 2.86 6.49 4.50
N ALA A 123 1.54 6.71 4.36
CA ALA A 123 0.99 7.91 3.75
C ALA A 123 -0.03 8.60 4.66
N LYS A 124 0.22 9.85 5.02
CA LYS A 124 -0.51 10.62 6.03
C LYS A 124 -0.96 11.97 5.45
N ASN A 125 -2.16 12.02 4.89
CA ASN A 125 -2.66 13.19 4.17
C ASN A 125 -3.80 13.93 4.88
N MET A 126 -4.22 13.48 6.07
CA MET A 126 -5.38 14.04 6.76
C MET A 126 -5.21 15.53 7.06
N GLU A 127 -4.09 15.95 7.64
CA GLU A 127 -3.89 17.37 8.02
C GLU A 127 -3.93 18.30 6.83
N THR A 128 -3.36 17.86 5.71
CA THR A 128 -3.38 18.62 4.44
C THR A 128 -4.79 18.73 3.85
N LEU A 129 -5.62 17.69 4.00
CA LEU A 129 -6.91 17.61 3.32
C LEU A 129 -8.10 18.05 4.18
N LEU A 130 -7.99 18.09 5.51
CA LEU A 130 -9.10 18.52 6.37
C LEU A 130 -9.63 19.94 6.08
N PRO A 131 -8.81 20.94 5.64
CA PRO A 131 -9.33 22.24 5.24
C PRO A 131 -10.39 22.17 4.13
N LEU A 132 -10.42 21.08 3.32
CA LEU A 132 -11.46 20.81 2.34
C LEU A 132 -12.89 20.86 2.95
N LEU A 133 -13.03 20.46 4.22
CA LEU A 133 -14.32 20.38 4.92
C LEU A 133 -14.86 21.73 5.39
N GLN A 134 -14.06 22.80 5.36
CA GLN A 134 -14.49 24.14 5.80
C GLN A 134 -15.47 24.74 4.81
N ASP A 135 -15.16 24.64 3.51
CA ASP A 135 -15.92 25.27 2.44
C ASP A 135 -16.80 24.31 1.63
N ASN A 136 -16.74 23.00 1.93
CA ASN A 136 -17.42 21.96 1.18
C ASN A 136 -18.31 21.08 2.05
N ASP A 137 -19.26 20.46 1.40
CA ASP A 137 -20.13 19.46 2.01
C ASP A 137 -19.34 18.18 2.31
N SER A 138 -19.21 17.84 3.60
CA SER A 138 -18.50 16.65 4.05
C SER A 138 -19.10 15.33 3.56
N ARG A 139 -20.32 15.30 3.04
CA ARG A 139 -20.98 14.09 2.52
C ARG A 139 -20.24 13.43 1.37
N ASN A 140 -19.39 14.19 0.68
CA ASN A 140 -18.57 13.71 -0.42
C ASN A 140 -17.16 13.30 0.01
N CYS A 141 -16.89 13.30 1.31
CA CYS A 141 -15.61 12.89 1.88
C CYS A 141 -15.81 11.77 2.92
N PHE A 142 -14.86 10.84 3.00
CA PHE A 142 -14.83 9.81 4.02
C PHE A 142 -13.39 9.36 4.33
N PHE A 143 -13.21 8.70 5.47
CA PHE A 143 -11.89 8.26 5.92
C PHE A 143 -11.52 6.89 5.40
N VAL A 144 -10.25 6.72 5.08
CA VAL A 144 -9.64 5.43 4.74
C VAL A 144 -8.26 5.33 5.40
N THR A 145 -7.82 4.12 5.67
CA THR A 145 -6.47 3.86 6.22
C THR A 145 -5.48 3.49 5.14
N ASP A 146 -5.96 2.79 4.12
CA ASP A 146 -5.12 2.14 3.14
C ASP A 146 -4.10 1.19 3.83
N ASP A 147 -2.80 1.42 3.70
CA ASP A 147 -1.74 0.67 4.35
C ASP A 147 -1.63 1.01 5.84
N LEU A 148 -1.95 0.07 6.71
CA LEU A 148 -1.85 0.24 8.15
C LEU A 148 -1.11 -0.92 8.80
N ASP A 149 0.03 -0.63 9.42
CA ASP A 149 0.87 -1.60 10.08
C ASP A 149 0.19 -2.20 11.33
N PRO A 150 0.46 -3.48 11.67
CA PRO A 150 -0.02 -4.11 12.89
C PRO A 150 0.30 -3.33 14.17
N HIS A 151 1.44 -2.63 14.23
CA HIS A 151 1.81 -1.76 15.33
C HIS A 151 0.78 -0.63 15.50
N ASP A 152 0.49 0.09 14.42
CA ASP A 152 -0.44 1.22 14.44
C ASP A 152 -1.88 0.77 14.76
N ILE A 153 -2.31 -0.38 14.24
CA ILE A 153 -3.63 -0.95 14.57
C ILE A 153 -3.77 -1.19 16.07
N LEU A 154 -2.76 -1.77 16.71
CA LEU A 154 -2.81 -2.13 18.12
C LEU A 154 -2.62 -0.94 19.06
N GLU A 155 -1.76 0.03 18.70
CA GLU A 155 -1.45 1.18 19.56
C GLU A 155 -2.40 2.35 19.34
N LYS A 156 -2.73 2.67 18.09
CA LYS A 156 -3.53 3.85 17.74
C LYS A 156 -4.99 3.50 17.47
N GLY A 157 -5.24 2.32 16.95
CA GLY A 157 -6.54 1.86 16.46
C GLY A 157 -6.62 1.89 14.93
N HIS A 158 -7.82 1.72 14.41
CA HIS A 158 -8.14 1.72 12.98
C HIS A 158 -8.88 3.01 12.59
N ILE A 159 -10.02 2.94 11.88
CA ILE A 159 -10.84 4.13 11.51
C ILE A 159 -11.23 4.99 12.74
N ASN A 160 -11.40 4.40 13.90
CA ASN A 160 -11.66 5.14 15.13
C ASN A 160 -10.52 6.13 15.49
N SER A 161 -9.27 5.81 15.17
CA SER A 161 -8.14 6.71 15.38
C SER A 161 -8.19 7.91 14.42
N LEU A 162 -8.63 7.70 13.17
CA LEU A 162 -8.80 8.77 12.20
C LEU A 162 -9.89 9.74 12.63
N VAL A 163 -11.03 9.22 13.11
CA VAL A 163 -12.11 10.05 13.64
C VAL A 163 -11.63 10.87 14.84
N LYS A 164 -10.89 10.25 15.78
CA LYS A 164 -10.28 10.98 16.93
C LYS A 164 -9.32 12.07 16.45
N LYS A 165 -8.44 11.76 15.50
CA LYS A 165 -7.50 12.74 14.96
C LYS A 165 -8.24 13.91 14.29
N ALA A 166 -9.24 13.64 13.48
CA ALA A 166 -10.05 14.67 12.84
C ALA A 166 -10.74 15.61 13.85
N ILE A 167 -11.32 15.05 14.92
CA ILE A 167 -11.94 15.85 16.01
C ILE A 167 -10.90 16.74 16.70
N ARG A 168 -9.72 16.21 17.02
CA ARG A 168 -8.62 17.00 17.62
C ARG A 168 -8.14 18.13 16.72
N LEU A 169 -8.22 17.95 15.40
CA LEU A 169 -7.89 18.95 14.39
C LEU A 169 -9.06 19.92 14.09
N GLY A 170 -10.15 19.86 14.87
CA GLY A 170 -11.25 20.82 14.83
C GLY A 170 -12.45 20.42 13.97
N VAL A 171 -12.49 19.21 13.41
CA VAL A 171 -13.69 18.72 12.73
C VAL A 171 -14.78 18.45 13.76
N HIS A 172 -16.00 18.94 13.48
CA HIS A 172 -17.14 18.69 14.37
C HIS A 172 -17.35 17.18 14.54
N PRO A 173 -17.48 16.65 15.79
CA PRO A 173 -17.55 15.20 16.05
C PRO A 173 -18.58 14.45 15.22
N VAL A 174 -19.79 15.00 15.05
CA VAL A 174 -20.84 14.39 14.22
C VAL A 174 -20.40 14.25 12.77
N LYS A 175 -19.77 15.28 12.18
CA LYS A 175 -19.25 15.22 10.81
C LYS A 175 -18.17 14.14 10.69
N ALA A 176 -17.22 14.08 11.63
CA ALA A 176 -16.17 13.08 11.63
C ALA A 176 -16.74 11.65 11.70
N ILE A 177 -17.76 11.42 12.54
CA ILE A 177 -18.45 10.12 12.62
C ILE A 177 -19.20 9.81 11.32
N GLN A 178 -19.89 10.78 10.74
CA GLN A 178 -20.58 10.59 9.46
C GLN A 178 -19.62 10.17 8.35
N MET A 179 -18.42 10.73 8.31
CA MET A 179 -17.37 10.36 7.36
C MET A 179 -16.88 8.92 7.52
N ALA A 180 -16.93 8.37 8.72
CA ALA A 180 -16.58 6.98 8.99
C ALA A 180 -17.77 6.00 8.94
N THR A 181 -18.99 6.48 8.68
CA THR A 181 -20.22 5.69 8.75
C THR A 181 -21.09 5.91 7.52
N ILE A 182 -22.06 6.81 7.59
CA ILE A 182 -23.08 7.00 6.52
C ILE A 182 -22.49 7.47 5.20
N ASN A 183 -21.43 8.28 5.19
CA ASN A 183 -20.82 8.74 3.95
C ASN A 183 -20.18 7.55 3.20
N THR A 184 -19.41 6.72 3.91
CA THR A 184 -18.81 5.48 3.39
C THR A 184 -19.91 4.53 2.90
N ALA A 185 -20.93 4.27 3.74
CA ALA A 185 -22.04 3.38 3.37
C ALA A 185 -22.79 3.88 2.12
N SER A 186 -23.00 5.19 2.00
CA SER A 186 -23.66 5.81 0.83
C SER A 186 -22.85 5.66 -0.44
N TYR A 187 -21.51 5.86 -0.36
CA TYR A 187 -20.63 5.70 -1.52
C TYR A 187 -20.64 4.25 -2.02
N PHE A 188 -20.44 3.29 -1.13
CA PHE A 188 -20.42 1.87 -1.47
C PHE A 188 -21.82 1.27 -1.67
N ARG A 189 -22.88 2.08 -1.64
CA ARG A 189 -24.29 1.67 -1.82
C ARG A 189 -24.74 0.58 -0.84
N LEU A 190 -24.24 0.63 0.38
CA LEU A 190 -24.56 -0.31 1.45
C LEU A 190 -25.89 0.05 2.10
N SER A 191 -26.97 -0.52 1.56
CA SER A 191 -28.32 -0.27 2.07
C SER A 191 -28.48 -0.77 3.51
N GLY A 192 -29.10 0.05 4.35
CA GLY A 192 -29.41 -0.30 5.74
C GLY A 192 -28.21 -0.29 6.69
N LEU A 193 -27.09 0.33 6.29
CA LEU A 193 -25.89 0.48 7.10
C LEU A 193 -25.47 1.96 7.26
N GLY A 194 -24.66 2.25 8.27
CA GLY A 194 -24.03 3.55 8.48
C GLY A 194 -24.87 4.56 9.27
N ALA A 195 -26.08 4.23 9.72
CA ALA A 195 -26.91 5.09 10.56
C ALA A 195 -27.80 4.27 11.50
N ILE A 196 -28.29 4.91 12.56
CA ILE A 196 -29.27 4.33 13.50
C ILE A 196 -30.65 4.86 13.07
N LEU A 197 -31.32 4.07 12.24
CA LEU A 197 -32.63 4.41 11.66
C LEU A 197 -33.56 3.19 11.66
N PRO A 198 -34.89 3.38 11.64
CA PRO A 198 -35.84 2.29 11.45
C PRO A 198 -35.55 1.54 10.14
N GLY A 199 -35.48 0.21 10.19
CA GLY A 199 -35.16 -0.65 9.05
C GLY A 199 -33.67 -0.85 8.77
N TYR A 200 -32.78 -0.14 9.48
CA TYR A 200 -31.34 -0.36 9.39
C TYR A 200 -30.89 -1.53 10.27
N HIS A 201 -29.76 -2.11 9.90
CA HIS A 201 -29.13 -3.13 10.73
C HIS A 201 -28.67 -2.53 12.07
N ALA A 202 -28.82 -3.30 13.14
CA ALA A 202 -28.35 -2.92 14.46
C ALA A 202 -26.85 -3.17 14.63
N ASP A 203 -26.05 -2.46 13.83
CA ASP A 203 -24.59 -2.40 13.90
C ASP A 203 -24.24 -1.02 14.47
N PHE A 204 -23.85 -0.97 15.74
CA PHE A 204 -23.55 0.29 16.45
C PHE A 204 -22.51 0.12 17.54
N ILE A 205 -21.94 1.23 17.97
CA ILE A 205 -21.02 1.31 19.09
C ILE A 205 -21.64 2.16 20.21
N VAL A 206 -21.33 1.81 21.46
CA VAL A 206 -21.65 2.61 22.64
C VAL A 206 -20.36 3.25 23.13
N MET A 207 -20.40 4.56 23.40
CA MET A 207 -19.27 5.36 23.83
C MET A 207 -19.58 6.10 25.11
N ASP A 208 -18.59 6.25 25.98
CA ASP A 208 -18.73 7.09 27.20
C ASP A 208 -18.70 8.58 26.82
N ARG A 209 -17.81 8.96 25.91
CA ARG A 209 -17.63 10.34 25.47
C ARG A 209 -17.41 10.42 23.98
N LEU A 210 -18.01 11.46 23.39
CA LEU A 210 -17.97 11.70 21.95
C LEU A 210 -16.62 12.29 21.50
N GLU A 211 -16.01 13.11 22.34
CA GLU A 211 -14.81 13.89 22.00
C GLU A 211 -13.57 13.02 21.83
N ASP A 212 -13.47 11.94 22.59
CA ASP A 212 -12.34 11.00 22.55
C ASP A 212 -12.70 9.60 22.06
N LEU A 213 -13.95 9.40 21.61
CA LEU A 213 -14.46 8.11 21.12
C LEU A 213 -14.09 6.95 22.04
N SER A 214 -14.35 7.11 23.34
CA SER A 214 -14.12 6.05 24.33
C SER A 214 -15.16 4.94 24.13
N ILE A 215 -14.84 3.98 23.26
CA ILE A 215 -15.74 2.88 22.88
C ILE A 215 -15.82 1.87 24.02
N VAL A 216 -17.04 1.68 24.57
CA VAL A 216 -17.31 0.74 25.66
C VAL A 216 -17.85 -0.57 25.12
N GLU A 217 -18.80 -0.52 24.20
CA GLU A 217 -19.45 -1.71 23.65
C GLU A 217 -19.55 -1.64 22.12
N VAL A 218 -19.48 -2.80 21.48
CA VAL A 218 -19.69 -2.94 20.04
C VAL A 218 -20.77 -3.98 19.79
N TYR A 219 -21.76 -3.58 18.99
CA TYR A 219 -22.85 -4.43 18.56
C TYR A 219 -22.79 -4.67 17.05
N ALA A 220 -22.98 -5.91 16.64
CA ALA A 220 -23.15 -6.29 15.26
C ALA A 220 -24.38 -7.18 15.11
N ARG A 221 -25.26 -6.86 14.18
CA ARG A 221 -26.54 -7.56 13.97
C ARG A 221 -27.39 -7.68 15.25
N GLY A 222 -27.36 -6.64 16.09
CA GLY A 222 -28.06 -6.60 17.35
C GLY A 222 -27.44 -7.43 18.51
N GLN A 223 -26.31 -8.06 18.28
CA GLN A 223 -25.60 -8.82 19.31
C GLN A 223 -24.37 -8.06 19.79
N LYS A 224 -24.16 -8.00 21.11
CA LYS A 224 -22.93 -7.45 21.69
C LYS A 224 -21.78 -8.40 21.36
N ILE A 225 -20.79 -7.92 20.64
CA ILE A 225 -19.64 -8.71 20.16
C ILE A 225 -18.33 -8.35 20.86
N ALA A 226 -18.21 -7.13 21.38
CA ALA A 226 -17.03 -6.70 22.13
C ALA A 226 -17.40 -5.74 23.24
N GLU A 227 -16.58 -5.71 24.27
CA GLU A 227 -16.68 -4.82 25.41
C GLU A 227 -15.29 -4.38 25.86
N ARG A 228 -15.08 -3.05 26.02
CA ARG A 228 -13.80 -2.44 26.48
C ARG A 228 -12.57 -2.99 25.76
N GLY A 229 -12.66 -3.13 24.44
CA GLY A 229 -11.55 -3.60 23.59
C GLY A 229 -11.36 -5.13 23.55
N SER A 230 -12.19 -5.89 24.27
CA SER A 230 -12.12 -7.36 24.27
C SER A 230 -13.28 -7.99 23.52
N LEU A 231 -13.02 -8.95 22.65
CA LEU A 231 -14.06 -9.76 21.99
C LEU A 231 -14.73 -10.67 23.01
N LEU A 232 -16.07 -10.76 22.97
CA LEU A 232 -16.84 -11.64 23.84
C LEU A 232 -16.88 -13.08 23.36
N ASN A 233 -16.78 -13.29 22.04
CA ASN A 233 -16.74 -14.60 21.42
C ASN A 233 -15.54 -14.68 20.49
N SER A 234 -14.76 -15.74 20.56
CA SER A 234 -13.69 -15.98 19.59
C SER A 234 -14.28 -16.24 18.20
N ALA A 235 -13.69 -15.68 17.17
CA ALA A 235 -14.01 -16.05 15.81
C ALA A 235 -13.69 -17.55 15.60
N PRO A 236 -14.51 -18.29 14.84
CA PRO A 236 -14.21 -19.67 14.51
C PRO A 236 -12.87 -19.76 13.81
N ALA A 237 -12.05 -20.74 14.20
CA ALA A 237 -10.80 -21.00 13.48
C ALA A 237 -11.12 -21.39 12.02
N SER A 238 -10.45 -20.77 11.05
CA SER A 238 -10.58 -21.18 9.66
C SER A 238 -10.10 -22.62 9.50
N SER A 239 -10.94 -23.47 8.92
CA SER A 239 -10.59 -24.84 8.54
C SER A 239 -10.01 -24.96 7.13
N GLU A 240 -9.96 -23.86 6.39
CA GLU A 240 -9.44 -23.83 5.02
C GLU A 240 -7.93 -24.07 4.99
N LYS A 241 -7.48 -24.87 4.04
CA LYS A 241 -6.05 -25.06 3.78
C LYS A 241 -5.49 -23.72 3.32
N LYS A 242 -4.52 -23.19 4.06
CA LYS A 242 -3.80 -21.99 3.70
C LYS A 242 -3.03 -22.24 2.40
N THR A 243 -3.17 -21.35 1.43
CA THR A 243 -2.28 -21.34 0.27
C THR A 243 -0.94 -20.81 0.73
N LEU A 244 -0.01 -21.69 1.00
CA LEU A 244 1.36 -21.31 1.32
C LEU A 244 2.00 -20.74 0.06
N GLY A 245 2.67 -19.60 0.21
CA GLY A 245 3.31 -18.92 -0.89
C GLY A 245 4.44 -19.74 -1.48
N ALA A 246 4.48 -19.87 -2.78
CA ALA A 246 5.64 -20.37 -3.48
C ALA A 246 6.60 -19.20 -3.73
N ILE A 247 7.80 -19.29 -3.20
CA ILE A 247 8.93 -18.44 -3.61
C ILE A 247 9.73 -19.22 -4.64
N ASN A 248 9.73 -18.73 -5.85
CA ASN A 248 10.31 -19.41 -7.00
C ASN A 248 11.42 -18.56 -7.65
N VAL A 249 12.44 -18.22 -6.84
CA VAL A 249 13.60 -17.44 -7.30
C VAL A 249 14.63 -18.33 -7.96
N LEU A 250 15.10 -17.96 -9.15
CA LEU A 250 16.18 -18.64 -9.85
C LEU A 250 17.54 -18.05 -9.45
N TRP A 251 18.00 -18.38 -8.22
CA TRP A 251 19.20 -17.80 -7.59
C TRP A 251 20.49 -17.91 -8.39
N ASN A 252 20.66 -18.99 -9.15
CA ASN A 252 21.83 -19.15 -10.02
C ASN A 252 21.94 -18.11 -11.14
N ARG A 253 20.87 -17.37 -11.42
CA ARG A 253 20.85 -16.24 -12.35
C ARG A 253 20.98 -14.89 -11.67
N VAL A 254 20.53 -14.76 -10.44
CA VAL A 254 20.69 -13.52 -9.65
C VAL A 254 22.17 -13.28 -9.35
N GLY A 255 22.93 -14.32 -8.98
CA GLY A 255 24.38 -14.36 -8.83
C GLY A 255 25.00 -13.25 -7.96
N SER A 256 25.14 -12.06 -8.50
CA SER A 256 25.75 -10.89 -7.86
C SER A 256 24.90 -9.64 -8.09
N LEU A 257 24.88 -8.73 -7.12
CA LEU A 257 24.28 -7.38 -7.23
C LEU A 257 25.33 -6.33 -7.65
N GLU A 258 26.46 -6.76 -8.24
CA GLU A 258 27.45 -5.87 -8.79
C GLU A 258 26.95 -5.21 -10.08
N VAL A 259 27.21 -3.92 -10.21
CA VAL A 259 26.85 -3.13 -11.40
C VAL A 259 28.12 -2.45 -11.93
N LYS A 260 28.52 -2.76 -13.16
CA LYS A 260 29.60 -2.05 -13.84
C LYS A 260 29.15 -0.63 -14.18
N ALA A 261 29.97 0.34 -13.77
CA ALA A 261 29.67 1.73 -14.05
C ALA A 261 29.99 2.09 -15.51
N SER A 262 29.03 2.70 -16.19
CA SER A 262 29.23 3.27 -17.54
C SER A 262 29.31 4.80 -17.52
N SER A 263 29.01 5.43 -16.39
CA SER A 263 29.09 6.88 -16.13
C SER A 263 29.34 7.13 -14.65
N GLU A 264 29.80 8.32 -14.29
CA GLU A 264 29.87 8.80 -12.91
C GLU A 264 28.56 9.48 -12.45
N HIS A 265 27.54 9.57 -13.31
CA HIS A 265 26.22 10.12 -12.98
C HIS A 265 25.14 9.06 -13.21
N ALA A 266 24.20 8.98 -12.29
CA ALA A 266 23.10 8.03 -12.35
C ALA A 266 21.76 8.64 -11.92
N HIS A 267 20.69 7.99 -12.33
CA HIS A 267 19.37 8.24 -11.76
C HIS A 267 19.28 7.59 -10.38
N ILE A 268 18.72 8.34 -9.40
CA ILE A 268 18.56 7.91 -8.02
C ILE A 268 17.10 8.13 -7.62
N ILE A 269 16.48 7.14 -7.00
CA ILE A 269 15.14 7.22 -6.43
C ILE A 269 15.23 8.01 -5.12
N GLY A 270 14.66 9.20 -5.05
CA GLY A 270 14.59 9.99 -3.82
C GLY A 270 13.33 9.68 -3.04
N VAL A 271 13.47 9.14 -1.83
CA VAL A 271 12.34 8.90 -0.90
C VAL A 271 11.78 10.23 -0.40
N VAL A 272 10.46 10.35 -0.36
CA VAL A 272 9.76 11.47 0.31
C VAL A 272 9.15 10.91 1.60
N PRO A 273 9.59 11.38 2.78
CA PRO A 273 9.06 10.88 4.05
C PRO A 273 7.53 11.01 4.14
N ASP A 274 6.87 10.01 4.71
CA ASP A 274 5.41 9.93 4.90
C ASP A 274 4.59 10.07 3.60
N GLN A 275 5.22 9.74 2.44
CA GLN A 275 4.57 9.75 1.12
C GLN A 275 4.99 8.51 0.31
N ILE A 276 4.13 8.10 -0.61
CA ILE A 276 4.42 7.00 -1.55
C ILE A 276 5.05 7.49 -2.85
N VAL A 277 4.95 8.79 -3.12
CA VAL A 277 5.63 9.43 -4.26
C VAL A 277 7.15 9.48 -4.04
N THR A 278 7.89 9.50 -5.13
CA THR A 278 9.36 9.61 -5.11
C THR A 278 9.82 10.79 -5.95
N LYS A 279 11.08 11.17 -5.83
CA LYS A 279 11.73 12.18 -6.67
C LYS A 279 12.73 11.52 -7.61
N LYS A 280 12.79 12.00 -8.83
CA LYS A 280 13.85 11.65 -9.78
C LYS A 280 15.07 12.54 -9.54
N ILE A 281 16.13 11.98 -8.99
CA ILE A 281 17.40 12.67 -8.76
C ILE A 281 18.41 12.19 -9.80
N VAL A 282 19.25 13.11 -10.29
CA VAL A 282 20.44 12.78 -11.09
C VAL A 282 21.63 13.38 -10.37
N ASP A 283 22.55 12.51 -9.96
CA ASP A 283 23.71 12.96 -9.20
C ASP A 283 24.94 12.10 -9.50
N ARG A 284 26.10 12.57 -9.02
CA ARG A 284 27.36 11.83 -9.08
C ARG A 284 27.30 10.66 -8.11
N VAL A 285 27.77 9.49 -8.59
CA VAL A 285 27.74 8.24 -7.81
C VAL A 285 29.14 7.72 -7.53
N ARG A 286 29.26 6.94 -6.46
CA ARG A 286 30.54 6.35 -6.05
C ARG A 286 30.86 5.15 -6.93
N VAL A 287 31.99 5.23 -7.65
CA VAL A 287 32.54 4.15 -8.46
C VAL A 287 33.88 3.71 -7.89
N VAL A 288 34.04 2.42 -7.62
CA VAL A 288 35.30 1.81 -7.15
C VAL A 288 35.59 0.61 -8.03
N ASP A 289 36.80 0.54 -8.56
CA ASP A 289 37.27 -0.53 -9.47
C ASP A 289 36.32 -0.78 -10.66
N GLY A 290 35.74 0.31 -11.18
CA GLY A 290 34.81 0.26 -12.32
C GLY A 290 33.41 -0.22 -11.95
N CYS A 291 33.11 -0.44 -10.67
CA CYS A 291 31.82 -0.90 -10.19
C CYS A 291 31.12 0.16 -9.31
N LEU A 292 29.80 0.27 -9.48
CA LEU A 292 28.94 1.11 -8.68
C LEU A 292 28.90 0.59 -7.23
N LYS A 293 29.12 1.46 -6.27
CA LYS A 293 29.06 1.14 -4.83
C LYS A 293 28.12 2.09 -4.11
N SER A 294 27.50 1.60 -3.04
CA SER A 294 26.74 2.45 -2.13
C SER A 294 27.66 3.51 -1.50
N ASP A 295 27.11 4.69 -1.26
CA ASP A 295 27.79 5.80 -0.58
C ASP A 295 26.97 6.24 0.64
N VAL A 296 27.42 5.80 1.80
CA VAL A 296 26.78 6.09 3.09
C VAL A 296 26.83 7.58 3.45
N ALA A 297 27.84 8.30 2.93
CA ALA A 297 28.02 9.72 3.23
C ALA A 297 26.92 10.59 2.55
N SER A 298 26.58 10.25 1.33
CA SER A 298 25.50 10.90 0.56
C SER A 298 24.14 10.20 0.69
N ASP A 299 24.05 9.15 1.53
CA ASP A 299 22.88 8.27 1.65
C ASP A 299 22.43 7.67 0.30
N THR A 300 23.37 7.42 -0.61
CA THR A 300 23.10 6.80 -1.89
C THR A 300 23.34 5.29 -1.81
N LEU A 301 22.27 4.54 -1.65
CA LEU A 301 22.32 3.09 -1.41
C LEU A 301 21.89 2.32 -2.65
N LYS A 302 22.25 1.04 -2.73
CA LYS A 302 21.67 0.13 -3.72
C LYS A 302 20.29 -0.32 -3.30
N ILE A 303 19.38 -0.42 -4.27
CA ILE A 303 18.10 -1.09 -4.17
C ILE A 303 17.99 -2.11 -5.31
N ALA A 304 17.45 -3.29 -5.03
CA ALA A 304 17.20 -4.30 -6.05
C ALA A 304 15.79 -4.88 -5.92
N VAL A 305 15.22 -5.30 -7.06
CA VAL A 305 13.99 -6.08 -7.13
C VAL A 305 14.30 -7.40 -7.80
N ILE A 306 13.96 -8.52 -7.14
CA ILE A 306 14.24 -9.88 -7.57
C ILE A 306 12.92 -10.61 -7.80
N GLU A 307 12.71 -11.11 -9.01
CA GLU A 307 11.50 -11.86 -9.38
C GLU A 307 11.40 -13.16 -8.58
N ARG A 308 10.20 -13.40 -7.97
CA ARG A 308 9.97 -14.55 -7.09
C ARG A 308 8.84 -15.47 -7.49
N HIS A 309 8.15 -15.23 -8.58
CA HIS A 309 6.92 -15.94 -8.92
C HIS A 309 7.13 -17.04 -9.96
N ARG A 310 7.76 -16.70 -11.07
CA ARG A 310 7.85 -17.55 -12.27
C ARG A 310 9.22 -18.20 -12.45
N GLY A 311 10.20 -17.84 -11.62
CA GLY A 311 11.57 -18.34 -11.76
C GLY A 311 12.20 -17.91 -13.08
N THR A 312 11.97 -16.68 -13.50
CA THR A 312 12.56 -16.11 -14.73
C THR A 312 14.05 -15.84 -14.56
N GLY A 313 14.46 -15.59 -13.32
CA GLY A 313 15.79 -15.07 -12.98
C GLY A 313 15.94 -13.58 -13.29
N ASN A 314 14.85 -12.87 -13.54
CA ASN A 314 14.87 -11.42 -13.67
C ASN A 314 15.21 -10.77 -12.35
N TYR A 315 16.07 -9.78 -12.39
CA TYR A 315 16.31 -8.83 -11.29
C TYR A 315 16.83 -7.52 -11.87
N ALA A 316 16.61 -6.45 -11.17
CA ALA A 316 17.16 -5.15 -11.52
C ALA A 316 17.72 -4.45 -10.28
N ILE A 317 18.69 -3.57 -10.54
CA ILE A 317 19.38 -2.79 -9.51
C ILE A 317 19.26 -1.32 -9.87
N ALA A 318 18.98 -0.49 -8.87
CA ALA A 318 18.98 0.96 -8.96
C ALA A 318 19.66 1.57 -7.74
N LEU A 319 19.63 2.89 -7.67
CA LEU A 319 20.07 3.65 -6.51
C LEU A 319 18.91 4.35 -5.84
N ILE A 320 19.02 4.50 -4.51
CA ILE A 320 17.99 5.14 -3.68
C ILE A 320 18.62 6.02 -2.61
N GLN A 321 17.97 7.13 -2.28
CA GLN A 321 18.28 8.03 -1.17
C GLN A 321 17.09 8.17 -0.24
N GLY A 322 17.35 8.37 1.07
CA GLY A 322 16.34 8.62 2.09
C GLY A 322 16.14 7.47 3.09
N PHE A 323 16.88 6.37 2.97
CA PHE A 323 16.86 5.27 3.96
C PHE A 323 17.81 5.50 5.13
N GLY A 324 18.97 6.11 4.90
CA GLY A 324 19.94 6.45 5.94
C GLY A 324 20.77 5.30 6.49
N LEU A 325 20.67 4.07 5.93
CA LEU A 325 21.45 2.92 6.39
C LEU A 325 22.95 3.21 6.36
N LYS A 326 23.64 2.84 7.42
CA LYS A 326 25.09 2.96 7.54
C LYS A 326 25.83 1.63 7.29
N LYS A 327 25.12 0.51 7.43
CA LYS A 327 25.55 -0.85 7.12
C LYS A 327 24.35 -1.76 6.93
N GLY A 328 24.58 -2.97 6.40
CA GLY A 328 23.56 -4.01 6.29
C GLY A 328 22.50 -3.75 5.24
N ALA A 329 21.40 -4.47 5.34
CA ALA A 329 20.32 -4.48 4.36
C ALA A 329 18.94 -4.80 4.96
N LEU A 330 17.89 -4.33 4.29
CA LEU A 330 16.48 -4.63 4.57
C LEU A 330 15.86 -5.25 3.33
N ALA A 331 15.12 -6.35 3.47
CA ALA A 331 14.42 -7.02 2.38
C ALA A 331 12.97 -7.31 2.73
N SER A 332 12.09 -7.30 1.71
CA SER A 332 10.66 -7.60 1.85
C SER A 332 10.12 -8.28 0.60
N SER A 333 9.21 -9.24 0.77
CA SER A 333 8.34 -9.74 -0.32
C SER A 333 7.00 -8.99 -0.40
N VAL A 334 6.74 -8.07 0.54
CA VAL A 334 5.65 -7.09 0.41
C VAL A 334 6.20 -5.91 -0.37
N ALA A 335 5.88 -5.86 -1.66
CA ALA A 335 6.37 -4.86 -2.61
C ALA A 335 5.29 -4.60 -3.66
N HIS A 336 4.57 -3.51 -3.49
CA HIS A 336 3.40 -3.17 -4.31
C HIS A 336 3.73 -3.03 -5.81
N ASP A 337 2.88 -3.58 -6.71
CA ASP A 337 1.79 -4.53 -6.44
C ASP A 337 2.14 -5.95 -6.86
N SER A 338 3.22 -6.14 -7.60
CA SER A 338 3.63 -7.47 -8.07
C SER A 338 4.28 -8.32 -6.97
N HIS A 339 4.62 -7.71 -5.84
CA HIS A 339 5.16 -8.38 -4.67
C HIS A 339 6.38 -9.28 -4.97
N ASN A 340 7.27 -8.80 -5.80
CA ASN A 340 8.61 -9.35 -5.95
C ASN A 340 9.45 -9.07 -4.69
N ILE A 341 10.60 -9.72 -4.52
CA ILE A 341 11.46 -9.41 -3.39
C ILE A 341 12.17 -8.07 -3.67
N VAL A 342 11.91 -7.07 -2.83
CA VAL A 342 12.62 -5.79 -2.85
C VAL A 342 13.65 -5.77 -1.71
N VAL A 343 14.87 -5.28 -2.00
CA VAL A 343 15.95 -5.19 -1.01
C VAL A 343 16.71 -3.90 -1.18
N VAL A 344 17.01 -3.23 -0.07
CA VAL A 344 17.87 -2.03 0.01
C VAL A 344 19.02 -2.29 0.97
N GLY A 345 20.23 -1.84 0.63
CA GLY A 345 21.36 -2.05 1.52
C GLY A 345 22.65 -1.34 1.11
N VAL A 346 23.63 -1.44 1.99
CA VAL A 346 24.98 -0.90 1.80
C VAL A 346 25.87 -1.92 1.12
N GLU A 347 25.96 -3.13 1.67
CA GLU A 347 26.81 -4.22 1.18
C GLU A 347 25.96 -5.25 0.42
N GLU A 348 26.48 -5.70 -0.72
CA GLU A 348 25.78 -6.62 -1.63
C GLU A 348 25.54 -8.00 -0.99
N GLU A 349 26.50 -8.44 -0.18
CA GLU A 349 26.43 -9.71 0.55
C GLU A 349 25.27 -9.70 1.57
N ASP A 350 25.10 -8.62 2.31
CA ASP A 350 24.00 -8.46 3.27
C ASP A 350 22.65 -8.31 2.57
N MET A 351 22.63 -7.64 1.40
CA MET A 351 21.42 -7.56 0.55
C MET A 351 20.97 -8.95 0.09
N LEU A 352 21.91 -9.76 -0.42
CA LEU A 352 21.60 -11.13 -0.84
C LEU A 352 21.20 -12.00 0.35
N LEU A 353 21.87 -11.88 1.49
CA LEU A 353 21.54 -12.62 2.72
C LEU A 353 20.10 -12.32 3.18
N ALA A 354 19.71 -11.04 3.24
CA ALA A 354 18.36 -10.63 3.60
C ALA A 354 17.32 -11.15 2.59
N ALA A 355 17.58 -11.07 1.29
CA ALA A 355 16.69 -11.59 0.25
C ALA A 355 16.56 -13.12 0.30
N HIS A 356 17.64 -13.85 0.55
CA HIS A 356 17.63 -15.30 0.75
C HIS A 356 16.80 -15.68 1.99
N GLU A 357 16.91 -14.94 3.07
CA GLU A 357 16.10 -15.18 4.28
C GLU A 357 14.61 -15.00 3.99
N VAL A 358 14.22 -13.92 3.30
CA VAL A 358 12.83 -13.72 2.84
C VAL A 358 12.35 -14.91 2.01
N ALA A 359 13.16 -15.41 1.09
CA ALA A 359 12.81 -16.57 0.28
C ALA A 359 12.70 -17.86 1.12
N ARG A 360 13.66 -18.10 2.03
CA ARG A 360 13.73 -19.31 2.87
C ARG A 360 12.51 -19.47 3.75
N GLN A 361 11.95 -18.37 4.27
CA GLN A 361 10.77 -18.40 5.14
C GLN A 361 9.43 -18.42 4.39
N GLY A 362 9.45 -18.49 3.04
CA GLY A 362 8.25 -18.51 2.19
C GLY A 362 7.66 -17.13 1.93
N GLY A 363 8.44 -16.08 2.12
CA GLY A 363 8.08 -14.67 2.05
C GLY A 363 8.07 -14.00 3.42
N GLY A 364 8.07 -12.68 3.41
CA GLY A 364 8.12 -11.88 4.63
C GLY A 364 9.12 -10.74 4.55
N MET A 365 9.69 -10.39 5.70
CA MET A 365 10.65 -9.30 5.85
C MET A 365 11.90 -9.81 6.57
N ALA A 366 13.06 -9.22 6.28
CA ALA A 366 14.31 -9.52 6.94
C ALA A 366 15.23 -8.29 7.02
N ALA A 367 16.02 -8.23 8.09
CA ALA A 367 17.14 -7.30 8.25
C ALA A 367 18.42 -8.11 8.47
N ALA A 368 19.49 -7.79 7.75
CA ALA A 368 20.76 -8.48 7.82
C ALA A 368 21.93 -7.48 7.88
N ALA A 369 23.00 -7.85 8.56
CA ALA A 369 24.26 -7.10 8.54
C ALA A 369 25.44 -8.00 8.95
N GLU A 370 26.61 -7.74 8.39
CA GLU A 370 27.87 -8.41 8.76
C GLU A 370 27.78 -9.94 8.63
N GLY A 371 26.98 -10.42 7.66
CA GLY A 371 26.77 -11.85 7.37
C GLY A 371 25.78 -12.55 8.31
N GLU A 372 25.02 -11.81 9.14
CA GLU A 372 24.05 -12.37 10.07
C GLU A 372 22.64 -11.79 9.84
N ILE A 373 21.61 -12.62 10.07
CA ILE A 373 20.22 -12.17 10.11
C ILE A 373 19.95 -11.59 11.51
N LEU A 374 19.61 -10.31 11.55
CA LEU A 374 19.35 -9.58 12.79
C LEU A 374 17.88 -9.75 13.27
N ALA A 375 16.95 -9.74 12.34
CA ALA A 375 15.52 -9.92 12.61
C ALA A 375 14.81 -10.42 11.35
N ALA A 376 13.69 -11.17 11.53
CA ALA A 376 12.88 -11.67 10.44
C ALA A 376 11.43 -11.85 10.83
N LEU A 377 10.51 -11.55 9.88
CA LEU A 377 9.08 -11.78 9.99
C LEU A 377 8.61 -12.68 8.85
N PRO A 378 8.29 -13.97 9.10
CA PRO A 378 7.69 -14.84 8.10
C PRO A 378 6.26 -14.41 7.72
N LEU A 379 5.99 -14.38 6.42
CA LEU A 379 4.66 -14.17 5.85
C LEU A 379 4.34 -15.32 4.87
N PRO A 380 4.07 -16.55 5.38
CA PRO A 380 4.02 -17.74 4.53
C PRO A 380 2.79 -17.81 3.63
N ILE A 381 1.75 -17.02 3.89
CA ILE A 381 0.55 -17.00 3.05
C ILE A 381 0.78 -16.06 1.88
N ALA A 382 1.04 -16.62 0.71
CA ALA A 382 1.37 -15.93 -0.54
C ALA A 382 2.61 -15.00 -0.47
N GLY A 383 3.43 -15.12 0.58
CA GLY A 383 4.54 -14.19 0.85
C GLY A 383 4.10 -12.81 1.38
N LEU A 384 2.84 -12.68 1.82
CA LEU A 384 2.21 -11.39 2.14
C LEU A 384 1.53 -11.38 3.51
N MET A 385 1.02 -12.51 3.99
CA MET A 385 0.23 -12.57 5.22
C MET A 385 0.80 -13.58 6.19
N SER A 386 0.72 -13.25 7.48
CA SER A 386 1.08 -14.15 8.56
C SER A 386 -0.08 -15.09 8.89
N ASP A 387 0.26 -16.29 9.34
CA ASP A 387 -0.68 -17.25 9.96
C ASP A 387 -0.69 -17.14 11.49
N ARG A 388 0.03 -16.17 12.05
CA ARG A 388 0.14 -15.90 13.48
C ARG A 388 -0.81 -14.80 13.93
N PRO A 389 -1.16 -14.78 15.22
CA PRO A 389 -1.93 -13.69 15.81
C PRO A 389 -1.22 -12.34 15.63
N ILE A 390 -2.00 -11.27 15.49
CA ILE A 390 -1.49 -9.91 15.23
C ILE A 390 -0.44 -9.45 16.27
N HIS A 391 -0.57 -9.86 17.53
CA HIS A 391 0.41 -9.50 18.58
C HIS A 391 1.79 -10.10 18.33
N GLU A 392 1.86 -11.34 17.82
CA GLU A 392 3.13 -11.97 17.45
C GLU A 392 3.73 -11.29 16.22
N VAL A 393 2.89 -10.94 15.23
CA VAL A 393 3.32 -10.21 14.04
C VAL A 393 3.88 -8.85 14.43
N ARG A 394 3.18 -8.11 15.29
CA ARG A 394 3.64 -6.83 15.82
C ARG A 394 5.02 -6.96 16.49
N THR A 395 5.18 -7.91 17.40
CA THR A 395 6.46 -8.08 18.12
C THR A 395 7.62 -8.25 17.14
N ARG A 396 7.45 -9.12 16.12
CA ARG A 396 8.49 -9.32 15.10
C ARG A 396 8.72 -8.11 14.20
N LEU A 397 7.66 -7.36 13.89
CA LEU A 397 7.78 -6.12 13.13
C LEU A 397 8.52 -5.04 13.94
N ASP A 398 8.25 -4.94 15.24
CA ASP A 398 8.95 -4.03 16.14
C ASP A 398 10.45 -4.38 16.24
N GLU A 399 10.80 -5.69 16.28
CA GLU A 399 12.19 -6.18 16.21
C GLU A 399 12.87 -5.78 14.89
N LEU A 400 12.16 -5.91 13.76
CA LEU A 400 12.65 -5.50 12.44
C LEU A 400 12.89 -3.99 12.35
N VAL A 401 11.95 -3.18 12.84
CA VAL A 401 12.08 -1.72 12.86
C VAL A 401 13.25 -1.30 13.78
N ALA A 402 13.39 -1.96 14.93
CA ALA A 402 14.53 -1.73 15.82
C ALA A 402 15.87 -2.09 15.17
N ALA A 403 15.93 -3.22 14.46
CA ALA A 403 17.11 -3.62 13.69
C ALA A 403 17.43 -2.58 12.60
N ALA A 404 16.44 -2.11 11.83
CA ALA A 404 16.63 -1.08 10.82
C ALA A 404 17.17 0.24 11.42
N LYS A 405 16.65 0.67 12.57
CA LYS A 405 17.15 1.84 13.29
C LYS A 405 18.60 1.67 13.76
N ASN A 406 18.96 0.49 14.27
CA ASN A 406 20.34 0.15 14.67
C ASN A 406 21.30 0.14 13.48
N LEU A 407 20.79 -0.16 12.27
CA LEU A 407 21.54 -0.05 11.02
C LEU A 407 21.67 1.38 10.50
N GLY A 408 21.00 2.36 11.14
CA GLY A 408 21.05 3.79 10.80
C GLY A 408 19.81 4.33 10.09
N CYS A 409 18.79 3.51 9.83
CA CYS A 409 17.57 3.96 9.17
C CYS A 409 16.81 4.97 10.03
N ALA A 410 16.47 6.13 9.45
CA ALA A 410 15.73 7.19 10.13
C ALA A 410 14.22 7.14 9.89
N LEU A 411 13.76 6.30 8.96
CA LEU A 411 12.35 6.16 8.63
C LEU A 411 11.56 5.52 9.78
N GLU A 412 10.36 6.01 10.02
CA GLU A 412 9.45 5.44 11.03
C GLU A 412 8.97 4.05 10.60
N HIS A 413 8.61 3.90 9.31
CA HIS A 413 8.09 2.68 8.69
C HIS A 413 8.97 2.20 7.52
N PRO A 414 10.20 1.70 7.76
CA PRO A 414 11.18 1.43 6.70
C PRO A 414 10.70 0.35 5.71
N PHE A 415 10.01 -0.69 6.18
CA PHE A 415 9.53 -1.76 5.32
C PHE A 415 8.30 -1.36 4.51
N ALA A 416 7.40 -0.55 5.07
CA ALA A 416 6.30 0.04 4.32
C ALA A 416 6.82 0.99 3.24
N THR A 417 7.76 1.87 3.56
CA THR A 417 8.42 2.73 2.57
C THR A 417 9.09 1.90 1.47
N LEU A 418 9.82 0.83 1.83
CA LEU A 418 10.49 -0.05 0.87
C LEU A 418 9.49 -0.70 -0.09
N SER A 419 8.32 -1.09 0.39
CA SER A 419 7.29 -1.75 -0.42
C SER A 419 6.75 -0.88 -1.55
N PHE A 420 6.70 0.44 -1.38
CA PHE A 420 6.22 1.38 -2.39
C PHE A 420 7.27 1.78 -3.44
N MET A 421 8.53 1.37 -3.24
CA MET A 421 9.59 1.68 -4.22
C MET A 421 9.43 0.89 -5.53
N ALA A 422 8.61 -0.16 -5.53
CA ALA A 422 8.30 -0.97 -6.70
C ALA A 422 6.95 -0.63 -7.36
N LEU A 423 6.17 0.30 -6.83
CA LEU A 423 4.83 0.62 -7.30
C LEU A 423 4.86 1.56 -8.52
N THR A 424 4.82 0.96 -9.70
CA THR A 424 5.04 1.62 -11.00
C THR A 424 4.06 2.75 -11.37
N PRO A 425 2.76 2.76 -10.98
CA PRO A 425 1.86 3.86 -11.32
C PRO A 425 2.14 5.17 -10.55
N ILE A 426 2.92 5.10 -9.47
CA ILE A 426 3.17 6.27 -8.61
C ILE A 426 4.42 7.03 -9.08
N PRO A 427 4.32 8.37 -9.37
CA PRO A 427 5.46 9.18 -9.77
C PRO A 427 6.49 9.36 -8.65
N GLU A 428 7.76 9.77 -8.98
CA GLU A 428 8.26 10.03 -10.35
C GLU A 428 8.98 8.84 -10.95
N ILE A 429 9.87 8.14 -10.22
CA ILE A 429 10.59 6.95 -10.68
C ILE A 429 10.52 5.80 -9.67
N LYS A 430 10.45 4.61 -10.15
CA LYS A 430 10.33 3.36 -9.38
C LYS A 430 11.29 2.30 -9.93
N ILE A 431 11.35 1.13 -9.27
CA ILE A 431 12.14 0.00 -9.75
C ILE A 431 11.25 -1.25 -9.85
N THR A 432 11.38 -2.00 -10.95
CA THR A 432 10.76 -3.32 -11.14
C THR A 432 11.84 -4.38 -11.30
N ASP A 433 11.46 -5.64 -11.37
CA ASP A 433 12.37 -6.75 -11.72
C ASP A 433 12.98 -6.63 -13.12
N ARG A 434 12.46 -5.70 -13.95
CA ARG A 434 12.91 -5.47 -15.35
C ARG A 434 13.74 -4.20 -15.52
N GLY A 435 13.80 -3.33 -14.50
CA GLY A 435 14.61 -2.11 -14.60
C GLY A 435 14.06 -0.93 -13.81
N LEU A 436 14.82 0.16 -13.87
CA LEU A 436 14.41 1.47 -13.35
C LEU A 436 13.30 2.04 -14.26
N PHE A 437 12.22 2.54 -13.68
CA PHE A 437 11.01 2.92 -14.38
C PHE A 437 10.62 4.39 -14.13
N ASP A 438 10.38 5.13 -15.20
CA ASP A 438 9.84 6.49 -15.16
C ASP A 438 8.30 6.41 -15.18
N SER A 439 7.69 6.61 -14.03
CA SER A 439 6.23 6.52 -13.86
C SER A 439 5.49 7.71 -14.49
N VAL A 440 6.19 8.81 -14.76
CA VAL A 440 5.58 9.98 -15.43
C VAL A 440 5.47 9.75 -16.94
N ASN A 441 6.52 9.18 -17.56
CA ASN A 441 6.58 8.95 -18.99
C ASN A 441 6.27 7.50 -19.40
N PHE A 442 5.96 6.63 -18.44
CA PHE A 442 5.63 5.21 -18.61
C PHE A 442 6.65 4.44 -19.48
N ARG A 443 7.94 4.54 -19.11
CA ARG A 443 9.04 3.89 -19.83
C ARG A 443 10.19 3.53 -18.89
N PHE A 444 10.99 2.56 -19.31
CA PHE A 444 12.24 2.27 -18.61
C PHE A 444 13.27 3.38 -18.82
N LEU A 445 14.09 3.58 -17.78
CA LEU A 445 15.24 4.47 -17.78
C LEU A 445 16.53 3.65 -17.71
N SER A 446 17.59 4.17 -18.36
CA SER A 446 18.95 3.73 -18.03
C SER A 446 19.27 4.13 -16.59
N LEU A 447 20.03 3.28 -15.88
CA LEU A 447 20.54 3.65 -14.54
C LEU A 447 21.52 4.82 -14.66
N PHE A 448 22.42 4.76 -15.61
CA PHE A 448 23.41 5.81 -15.85
C PHE A 448 22.92 6.83 -16.88
N VAL A 449 23.37 8.08 -16.66
CA VAL A 449 23.05 9.25 -17.50
C VAL A 449 24.24 9.60 -18.37
#